data_c78fb243a8a0f2a3bd25a7ad7d22b98d
#
_entry.id   c78fb243a8a0f2a3bd25a7ad7d22b98d
#
_cell.length_a   1.000
_cell.length_b   1.000
_cell.length_c   1.000
_cell.angle_alpha   90.00
_cell.angle_beta   90.00
_cell.angle_gamma   90.00
#
_symmetry.space_group_name_H-M   'P 1'
#
loop_
_entity.id
_entity.type
_entity.pdbx_description
1 polymer ?
#
loop_
_entity_poly.entity_id
_entity_poly.type
_entity_poly.pdbx_seq_one_letter_code
_entity_poly.pdbx_strand_id
1 'polypeptide(L)'
;MTALTIILGGEKLEAQTLKKMHERIIKNFMDIIVLAELRNGPISGYDVISFIHDKFHLLVSSGTVYSLLYSLERNGLIEGTWNERKRVYKLTEKGKKTIETILNANDKIQNFITTLLKVQSTS
;
A
#
# COMPACT_ATOMS: atom_id res chain seq x y z
N MET A 1 -6.91 -27.00 -30.14
CA MET A 1 -6.79 -26.64 -28.71
C MET A 1 -7.68 -27.54 -27.88
N THR A 2 -7.14 -28.17 -26.87
CA THR A 2 -7.93 -29.00 -25.96
C THR A 2 -8.62 -28.09 -24.92
N ALA A 3 -9.71 -28.59 -24.32
CA ALA A 3 -10.40 -27.88 -23.24
C ALA A 3 -9.45 -27.57 -22.08
N LEU A 4 -8.54 -28.49 -21.77
CA LEU A 4 -7.53 -28.29 -20.71
C LEU A 4 -6.62 -27.10 -21.00
N THR A 5 -6.17 -26.94 -22.25
CA THR A 5 -5.32 -25.81 -22.65
C THR A 5 -6.05 -24.48 -22.48
N ILE A 6 -7.35 -24.44 -22.82
CA ILE A 6 -8.17 -23.23 -22.67
C ILE A 6 -8.33 -22.88 -21.18
N ILE A 7 -8.58 -23.87 -20.31
CA ILE A 7 -8.73 -23.68 -18.86
C ILE A 7 -7.43 -23.15 -18.26
N LEU A 8 -6.29 -23.77 -18.58
CA LEU A 8 -4.98 -23.33 -18.10
C LEU A 8 -4.64 -21.92 -18.57
N GLY A 9 -4.98 -21.58 -19.82
CA GLY A 9 -4.81 -20.24 -20.35
C GLY A 9 -5.65 -19.21 -19.62
N GLY A 10 -6.91 -19.55 -19.26
CA GLY A 10 -7.80 -18.70 -18.49
C GLY A 10 -7.29 -18.46 -17.07
N GLU A 11 -6.85 -19.50 -16.38
CA GLU A 11 -6.28 -19.39 -15.03
C GLU A 11 -5.01 -18.52 -15.01
N LYS A 12 -4.15 -18.67 -16.02
CA LYS A 12 -2.94 -17.86 -16.15
C LYS A 12 -3.28 -16.40 -16.37
N LEU A 13 -4.26 -16.08 -17.22
CA LEU A 13 -4.71 -14.73 -17.45
C LEU A 13 -5.28 -14.10 -16.19
N GLU A 14 -6.11 -14.83 -15.46
CA GLU A 14 -6.69 -14.40 -14.19
C GLU A 14 -5.60 -14.08 -13.18
N ALA A 15 -4.62 -14.96 -13.00
CA ALA A 15 -3.52 -14.76 -12.07
C ALA A 15 -2.69 -13.50 -12.43
N GLN A 16 -2.42 -13.28 -13.72
CA GLN A 16 -1.70 -12.10 -14.18
C GLN A 16 -2.49 -10.82 -13.95
N THR A 17 -3.79 -10.86 -14.20
CA THR A 17 -4.69 -9.72 -14.00
C THR A 17 -4.77 -9.35 -12.52
N LEU A 18 -4.95 -10.33 -11.65
CA LEU A 18 -4.99 -10.11 -10.20
C LEU A 18 -3.67 -9.55 -9.68
N LYS A 19 -2.53 -10.06 -10.16
CA LYS A 19 -1.22 -9.55 -9.80
C LYS A 19 -1.07 -8.07 -10.14
N LYS A 20 -1.47 -7.69 -11.35
CA LYS A 20 -1.42 -6.28 -11.78
C LYS A 20 -2.34 -5.40 -10.94
N MET A 21 -3.52 -5.88 -10.60
CA MET A 21 -4.45 -5.15 -9.72
C MET A 21 -3.87 -4.99 -8.31
N HIS A 22 -3.27 -6.03 -7.75
CA HIS A 22 -2.62 -5.96 -6.44
C HIS A 22 -1.48 -4.93 -6.45
N GLU A 23 -0.65 -4.93 -7.48
CA GLU A 23 0.43 -3.94 -7.62
C GLU A 23 -0.10 -2.51 -7.69
N ARG A 24 -1.18 -2.29 -8.44
CA ARG A 24 -1.82 -0.98 -8.54
C ARG A 24 -2.37 -0.52 -7.20
N ILE A 25 -3.03 -1.40 -6.46
CA ILE A 25 -3.58 -1.09 -5.14
C ILE A 25 -2.45 -0.74 -4.18
N ILE A 26 -1.39 -1.54 -4.14
CA ILE A 26 -0.24 -1.30 -3.27
C ILE A 26 0.40 0.06 -3.59
N LYS A 27 0.63 0.35 -4.86
CA LYS A 27 1.24 1.62 -5.27
C LYS A 27 0.38 2.83 -4.94
N ASN A 28 -0.93 2.72 -5.12
CA ASN A 28 -1.85 3.83 -4.85
C ASN A 28 -2.15 4.03 -3.36
N PHE A 29 -2.03 2.98 -2.55
CA PHE A 29 -2.28 3.05 -1.11
C PHE A 29 -0.99 2.94 -0.29
N MET A 30 0.15 3.20 -0.90
CA MET A 30 1.45 3.09 -0.21
C MET A 30 1.56 4.03 0.99
N ASP A 31 0.96 5.21 0.91
CA ASP A 31 0.87 6.15 2.03
C ASP A 31 0.14 5.52 3.24
N ILE A 32 -0.98 4.87 3.01
CA ILE A 32 -1.74 4.18 4.05
C ILE A 32 -0.93 3.02 4.63
N ILE A 33 -0.26 2.25 3.78
CA ILE A 33 0.58 1.12 4.19
C ILE A 33 1.70 1.61 5.11
N VAL A 34 2.36 2.69 4.74
CA VAL A 34 3.46 3.28 5.53
C VAL A 34 2.95 3.80 6.86
N LEU A 35 1.86 4.56 6.85
CA LEU A 35 1.27 5.10 8.09
C LEU A 35 0.84 3.97 9.03
N ALA A 36 0.25 2.91 8.50
CA ALA A 36 -0.15 1.74 9.29
C ALA A 36 1.06 1.05 9.92
N GLU A 37 2.14 0.87 9.16
CA GLU A 37 3.37 0.25 9.66
C GLU A 37 4.03 1.10 10.76
N LEU A 38 4.00 2.41 10.62
CA LEU A 38 4.55 3.34 11.62
C LEU A 38 3.85 3.29 12.97
N ARG A 39 2.67 2.68 13.05
CA ARG A 39 2.00 2.40 14.34
C ARG A 39 2.79 1.42 15.20
N ASN A 40 3.61 0.60 14.58
CA ASN A 40 4.43 -0.41 15.28
C ASN A 40 5.76 0.17 15.80
N GLY A 41 6.08 1.39 15.44
CA GLY A 41 7.29 2.07 15.89
C GLY A 41 8.00 2.82 14.75
N PRO A 42 9.02 3.61 15.07
CA PRO A 42 9.77 4.37 14.08
C PRO A 42 10.51 3.45 13.11
N ILE A 43 10.54 3.83 11.83
CA ILE A 43 11.24 3.10 10.77
C ILE A 43 11.95 4.08 9.82
N SER A 44 12.98 3.58 9.13
CA SER A 44 13.67 4.33 8.08
C SER A 44 13.05 4.11 6.71
N GLY A 45 13.43 4.91 5.72
CA GLY A 45 13.01 4.71 4.34
C GLY A 45 13.44 3.35 3.79
N TYR A 46 14.63 2.89 4.17
CA TYR A 46 15.11 1.56 3.79
C TYR A 46 14.21 0.45 4.37
N ASP A 47 13.77 0.62 5.63
CA ASP A 47 12.87 -0.35 6.28
C ASP A 47 11.53 -0.40 5.55
N VAL A 48 11.04 0.71 5.01
CA VAL A 48 9.81 0.75 4.20
C VAL A 48 9.97 -0.11 2.95
N ILE A 49 11.09 0.03 2.24
CA ILE A 49 11.38 -0.75 1.03
C ILE A 49 11.38 -2.25 1.36
N SER A 50 12.10 -2.63 2.42
CA SER A 50 12.18 -4.03 2.87
C SER A 50 10.82 -4.58 3.29
N PHE A 51 10.05 -3.79 4.02
CA PHE A 51 8.72 -4.18 4.49
C PHE A 51 7.77 -4.45 3.32
N ILE A 52 7.74 -3.57 2.32
CA ILE A 52 6.88 -3.74 1.15
C ILE A 52 7.29 -4.98 0.36
N HIS A 53 8.59 -5.17 0.18
CA HIS A 53 9.10 -6.35 -0.52
C HIS A 53 8.75 -7.65 0.22
N ASP A 54 8.97 -7.68 1.53
CA ASP A 54 8.77 -8.90 2.31
C ASP A 54 7.27 -9.25 2.45
N LYS A 55 6.43 -8.25 2.61
CA LYS A 55 5.00 -8.49 2.84
C LYS A 55 4.21 -8.67 1.54
N PHE A 56 4.53 -7.91 0.50
CA PHE A 56 3.74 -7.87 -0.73
C PHE A 56 4.48 -8.41 -1.96
N HIS A 57 5.75 -8.78 -1.80
CA HIS A 57 6.60 -9.27 -2.89
C HIS A 57 6.68 -8.26 -4.04
N LEU A 58 6.65 -6.97 -3.71
CA LEU A 58 6.75 -5.88 -4.67
C LEU A 58 8.04 -5.11 -4.42
N LEU A 59 8.83 -4.94 -5.48
CA LEU A 59 10.04 -4.14 -5.43
C LEU A 59 9.68 -2.69 -5.79
N VAL A 60 9.92 -1.78 -4.85
CA VAL A 60 9.70 -0.33 -5.06
C VAL A 60 11.04 0.39 -5.06
N SER A 61 11.16 1.44 -5.89
CA SER A 61 12.39 2.21 -5.97
C SER A 61 12.54 3.09 -4.72
N SER A 62 13.80 3.36 -4.36
CA SER A 62 14.10 4.28 -3.26
C SER A 62 13.54 5.68 -3.54
N GLY A 63 13.61 6.15 -4.79
CA GLY A 63 13.06 7.44 -5.17
C GLY A 63 11.57 7.55 -4.89
N THR A 64 10.80 6.52 -5.22
CA THR A 64 9.37 6.46 -4.94
C THR A 64 9.10 6.53 -3.43
N VAL A 65 9.82 5.75 -2.63
CA VAL A 65 9.63 5.71 -1.18
C VAL A 65 10.01 7.06 -0.55
N TYR A 66 11.16 7.62 -0.90
CA TYR A 66 11.58 8.89 -0.31
C TYR A 66 10.70 10.06 -0.74
N SER A 67 10.19 10.08 -1.98
CA SER A 67 9.20 11.07 -2.41
C SER A 67 7.92 10.97 -1.58
N LEU A 68 7.47 9.77 -1.31
CA LEU A 68 6.30 9.53 -0.47
C LEU A 68 6.52 10.01 0.96
N LEU A 69 7.65 9.66 1.57
CA LEU A 69 7.99 10.06 2.92
C LEU A 69 8.10 11.59 3.03
N TYR A 70 8.70 12.23 2.04
CA TYR A 70 8.77 13.69 1.96
C TYR A 70 7.37 14.31 1.93
N SER A 71 6.47 13.75 1.12
CA SER A 71 5.09 14.23 1.02
C SER A 71 4.33 14.06 2.34
N LEU A 72 4.47 12.91 2.99
CA LEU A 72 3.84 12.65 4.27
C LEU A 72 4.36 13.60 5.37
N GLU A 73 5.66 13.87 5.37
CA GLU A 73 6.27 14.79 6.33
C GLU A 73 5.79 16.22 6.06
N ARG A 74 5.75 16.64 4.81
CA ARG A 74 5.28 17.98 4.43
C ARG A 74 3.81 18.19 4.80
N ASN A 75 3.01 17.14 4.74
CA ASN A 75 1.60 17.19 5.14
C ASN A 75 1.38 17.03 6.65
N GLY A 76 2.46 16.92 7.41
CA GLY A 76 2.39 16.85 8.86
C GLY A 76 1.93 15.52 9.43
N LEU A 77 2.00 14.44 8.64
CA LEU A 77 1.54 13.11 9.08
C LEU A 77 2.65 12.30 9.74
N ILE A 78 3.90 12.56 9.36
CA ILE A 78 5.08 11.93 9.94
C ILE A 78 6.14 12.97 10.22
N GLU A 79 7.09 12.61 11.07
CA GLU A 79 8.22 13.44 11.45
C GLU A 79 9.49 12.62 11.36
N GLY A 80 10.49 13.13 10.62
CA GLY A 80 11.77 12.49 10.47
C GLY A 80 12.80 13.07 11.42
N THR A 81 13.61 12.21 12.03
CA THR A 81 14.75 12.60 12.87
C THR A 81 15.97 11.80 12.45
N TRP A 82 17.14 12.39 12.67
CA TRP A 82 18.40 11.71 12.39
C TRP A 82 18.81 10.86 13.60
N ASN A 83 19.05 9.56 13.34
CA ASN A 83 19.66 8.66 14.29
C ASN A 83 20.99 8.21 13.69
N GLU A 84 22.07 8.80 14.17
CA GLU A 84 23.41 8.67 13.57
C GLU A 84 23.40 9.14 12.11
N ARG A 85 23.57 8.23 11.15
CA ARG A 85 23.58 8.55 9.71
C ARG A 85 22.27 8.20 9.02
N LYS A 86 21.26 7.82 9.79
CA LYS A 86 20.01 7.25 9.29
C LYS A 86 18.85 8.16 9.69
N ARG A 87 18.01 8.50 8.72
CA ARG A 87 16.80 9.23 9.00
C ARG A 87 15.69 8.26 9.34
N VAL A 88 15.08 8.45 10.50
CA VAL A 88 14.03 7.61 11.04
C VAL A 88 12.75 8.43 11.17
N TYR A 89 11.63 7.85 10.81
CA TYR A 89 10.34 8.51 10.77
C TYR A 89 9.41 7.94 11.81
N LYS A 90 8.58 8.80 12.40
CA LYS A 90 7.52 8.40 13.34
C LYS A 90 6.24 9.14 12.99
N LEU A 91 5.10 8.61 13.45
CA LEU A 91 3.81 9.29 13.30
C LEU A 91 3.76 10.54 14.17
N THR A 92 3.18 11.61 13.62
CA THR A 92 2.73 12.76 14.42
C THR A 92 1.35 12.43 15.01
N GLU A 93 0.83 13.30 15.89
CA GLU A 93 -0.54 13.12 16.39
C GLU A 93 -1.56 13.17 15.25
N LYS A 94 -1.35 14.04 14.27
CA LYS A 94 -2.19 14.09 13.07
C LYS A 94 -2.11 12.78 12.29
N GLY A 95 -0.91 12.22 12.14
CA GLY A 95 -0.71 10.94 11.46
C GLY A 95 -1.41 9.78 12.15
N LYS A 96 -1.33 9.72 13.48
CA LYS A 96 -2.03 8.71 14.27
C LYS A 96 -3.54 8.78 14.08
N LYS A 97 -4.10 9.98 14.19
CA LYS A 97 -5.55 10.19 14.00
C LYS A 97 -5.98 9.83 12.59
N THR A 98 -5.18 10.21 11.60
CA THR A 98 -5.48 9.94 10.19
C THR A 98 -5.53 8.44 9.93
N ILE A 99 -4.50 7.70 10.34
CA ILE A 99 -4.47 6.25 10.06
C ILE A 99 -5.53 5.51 10.87
N GLU A 100 -5.79 5.90 12.10
CA GLU A 100 -6.85 5.29 12.91
C GLU A 100 -8.22 5.50 12.27
N THR A 101 -8.48 6.71 11.77
CA THR A 101 -9.72 7.02 11.05
C THR A 101 -9.90 6.13 9.82
N ILE A 102 -8.83 5.96 9.03
CA ILE A 102 -8.85 5.12 7.83
C ILE A 102 -9.12 3.66 8.22
N LEU A 103 -8.41 3.14 9.22
CA LEU A 103 -8.56 1.74 9.62
C LEU A 103 -9.93 1.46 10.24
N ASN A 104 -10.50 2.42 10.97
CA ASN A 104 -11.84 2.30 11.51
C ASN A 104 -12.93 2.38 10.43
N ALA A 105 -12.61 2.97 9.28
CA ALA A 105 -13.52 3.05 8.13
C ALA A 105 -13.38 1.85 7.18
N ASN A 106 -12.65 0.81 7.58
CA ASN A 106 -12.34 -0.35 6.73
C ASN A 106 -13.57 -0.95 6.06
N ASP A 107 -14.66 -1.18 6.81
CA ASP A 107 -15.87 -1.77 6.25
C ASP A 107 -16.51 -0.86 5.19
N LYS A 108 -16.52 0.44 5.42
CA LYS A 108 -17.05 1.42 4.48
C LYS A 108 -16.21 1.47 3.20
N ILE A 109 -14.89 1.39 3.34
CA ILE A 109 -13.97 1.39 2.20
C ILE A 109 -14.16 0.12 1.38
N GLN A 110 -14.24 -1.04 2.02
CA GLN A 110 -14.48 -2.31 1.33
C GLN A 110 -15.82 -2.32 0.61
N ASN A 111 -16.88 -1.81 1.25
CA ASN A 111 -18.20 -1.71 0.65
C ASN A 111 -18.19 -0.79 -0.58
N PHE A 112 -17.45 0.30 -0.52
CA PHE A 112 -17.29 1.21 -1.65
C PHE A 112 -16.62 0.52 -2.83
N ILE A 113 -15.52 -0.19 -2.58
CA ILE A 113 -14.81 -0.96 -3.62
C ILE A 113 -15.74 -2.01 -4.23
N THR A 114 -16.47 -2.74 -3.39
CA THR A 114 -17.45 -3.72 -3.85
C THR A 114 -18.49 -3.08 -4.77
N THR A 115 -18.99 -1.91 -4.39
CA THR A 115 -19.96 -1.15 -5.19
C THR A 115 -19.38 -0.78 -6.56
N LEU A 116 -18.13 -0.29 -6.59
CA LEU A 116 -17.47 0.06 -7.84
C LEU A 116 -17.38 -1.11 -8.81
N LEU A 117 -17.07 -2.30 -8.30
CA LEU A 117 -16.89 -3.49 -9.13
C LEU A 117 -18.23 -4.12 -9.54
N LYS A 118 -19.27 -3.98 -8.73
CA LYS A 118 -20.60 -4.54 -9.02
C LYS A 118 -21.46 -3.68 -9.92
N VAL A 119 -21.23 -2.36 -9.96
CA VAL A 119 -21.99 -1.45 -10.84
C VAL A 119 -21.92 -1.89 -12.29
N GLN A 120 -20.79 -2.47 -12.70
CA GLN A 120 -20.58 -2.91 -14.08
C GLN A 120 -21.26 -4.23 -14.41
N SER A 121 -21.65 -5.01 -13.40
CA SER A 121 -22.24 -6.35 -13.59
C SER A 121 -23.77 -6.34 -13.54
N THR A 122 -24.39 -5.26 -13.08
CA THR A 122 -25.86 -5.08 -13.08
C THR A 122 -26.27 -4.36 -14.35
N SER A 123 -26.53 -5.11 -15.36
CA SER A 123 -27.10 -4.55 -16.60
C SER A 123 -28.61 -4.64 -16.57
#